data_89320fa019642e228007eeac2c62f5ce
#
_entry.id   89320fa019642e228007eeac2c62f5ce
#
_cell.length_a   1.000
_cell.length_b   1.000
_cell.length_c   1.000
_cell.angle_alpha   90.00
_cell.angle_beta   90.00
_cell.angle_gamma   90.00
#
_symmetry.space_group_name_H-M   'P 1'
#
loop_
_entity.id
_entity.type
_entity.pdbx_description
1 polymer ?
#
loop_
_entity_poly.entity_id
_entity_poly.type
_entity_poly.pdbx_seq_one_letter_code
_entity_poly.pdbx_strand_id
1 'polypeptide(L)'
;YKEQIFKLLYRMKIHHIAIWTFRLEELREFYIRYFNGTSNEKYINPKKGFESYFIYFDDGAALELMSRTDVQNTPIEENKLGLTHFALSFQSKEDVLRTTEQLRSDGYTIAGEPRTSGDGYFESVILDPDGNRVECVYRKEETGNEPDAPIETERLLLRPFRKSDAEAFFKCCQNPNIGNNAGWKPHGSLEESQEILRSVFISQSGIWAITLKEDERLIGSVGIIPDPKRENPQARMLGYWLDESHSVSYTHLRA
;
A
#
# COMPACT_ATOMS: atom_id res chain seq x y z
N TYR A 1 15.48 -16.46 9.66
CA TYR A 1 14.51 -15.73 10.49
C TYR A 1 14.91 -14.27 10.71
N LYS A 2 16.14 -14.00 11.21
CA LYS A 2 16.66 -12.63 11.40
C LYS A 2 16.80 -11.86 10.08
N GLU A 3 17.27 -12.50 9.02
CA GLU A 3 17.42 -11.86 7.69
C GLU A 3 16.07 -11.55 7.02
N GLN A 4 15.04 -12.34 7.26
CA GLN A 4 13.71 -12.12 6.68
C GLN A 4 12.91 -11.06 7.43
N ILE A 5 13.01 -10.99 8.76
CA ILE A 5 12.49 -9.87 9.56
C ILE A 5 13.23 -8.59 9.18
N PHE A 6 14.56 -8.66 8.95
CA PHE A 6 15.36 -7.54 8.47
C PHE A 6 14.91 -7.09 7.06
N LYS A 7 14.61 -8.01 6.14
CA LYS A 7 14.03 -7.70 4.81
C LYS A 7 12.61 -7.13 4.86
N LEU A 8 11.81 -7.49 5.86
CA LEU A 8 10.49 -6.91 6.11
C LEU A 8 10.57 -5.50 6.70
N LEU A 9 11.56 -5.23 7.56
CA LEU A 9 11.80 -3.91 8.17
C LEU A 9 12.50 -2.93 7.22
N TYR A 10 13.23 -3.42 6.19
CA TYR A 10 13.93 -2.61 5.19
C TYR A 10 13.35 -2.79 3.79
N ARG A 11 12.03 -2.73 3.64
CA ARG A 11 11.41 -2.62 2.32
C ARG A 11 11.74 -1.27 1.73
N MET A 12 12.67 -1.25 0.76
CA MET A 12 12.83 -0.09 -0.11
C MET A 12 11.52 0.09 -0.91
N LYS A 13 11.00 1.31 -0.89
CA LYS A 13 9.83 1.72 -1.65
C LYS A 13 10.26 2.79 -2.65
N ILE A 14 9.58 2.88 -3.76
CA ILE A 14 9.67 4.07 -4.61
C ILE A 14 9.09 5.22 -3.80
N HIS A 15 9.92 6.19 -3.44
CA HIS A 15 9.49 7.37 -2.67
C HIS A 15 8.73 8.34 -3.56
N HIS A 16 9.29 8.65 -4.73
CA HIS A 16 8.65 9.50 -5.74
C HIS A 16 9.13 9.17 -7.14
N ILE A 17 8.36 9.59 -8.13
CA ILE A 17 8.71 9.70 -9.54
C ILE A 17 8.77 11.19 -9.83
N ALA A 18 9.82 11.66 -10.54
CA ALA A 18 9.99 13.06 -10.85
C ALA A 18 9.86 13.30 -12.35
N ILE A 19 9.12 14.33 -12.74
CA ILE A 19 8.92 14.75 -14.12
C ILE A 19 9.23 16.25 -14.31
N TRP A 20 9.86 16.57 -15.43
CA TRP A 20 10.06 17.95 -15.84
C TRP A 20 8.81 18.48 -16.55
N THR A 21 8.48 19.74 -16.29
CA THR A 21 7.36 20.42 -16.94
C THR A 21 7.65 21.90 -17.18
N PHE A 22 7.08 22.46 -18.24
CA PHE A 22 6.99 23.92 -18.43
C PHE A 22 5.64 24.48 -17.94
N ARG A 23 4.72 23.61 -17.51
CA ARG A 23 3.35 23.92 -17.10
C ARG A 23 3.11 23.50 -15.66
N LEU A 24 4.01 23.92 -14.75
CA LEU A 24 4.07 23.44 -13.38
C LEU A 24 2.73 23.57 -12.64
N GLU A 25 2.06 24.74 -12.76
CA GLU A 25 0.76 24.99 -12.11
C GLU A 25 -0.36 24.15 -12.76
N GLU A 26 -0.37 24.09 -14.08
CA GLU A 26 -1.38 23.35 -14.83
C GLU A 26 -1.31 21.83 -14.51
N LEU A 27 -0.08 21.29 -14.46
CA LEU A 27 0.12 19.88 -14.09
C LEU A 27 -0.30 19.62 -12.64
N ARG A 28 0.04 20.52 -11.72
CA ARG A 28 -0.39 20.42 -10.33
C ARG A 28 -1.92 20.37 -10.23
N GLU A 29 -2.62 21.32 -10.86
CA GLU A 29 -4.10 21.35 -10.86
C GLU A 29 -4.70 20.11 -11.51
N PHE A 30 -4.08 19.60 -12.57
CA PHE A 30 -4.50 18.37 -13.26
C PHE A 30 -4.53 17.16 -12.31
N TYR A 31 -3.43 16.89 -11.59
CA TYR A 31 -3.36 15.74 -10.68
C TYR A 31 -4.23 15.92 -9.43
N ILE A 32 -4.41 17.14 -8.95
CA ILE A 32 -5.35 17.42 -7.85
C ILE A 32 -6.78 17.16 -8.30
N ARG A 33 -7.17 17.71 -9.45
CA ARG A 33 -8.56 17.69 -9.93
C ARG A 33 -9.03 16.30 -10.33
N TYR A 34 -8.23 15.55 -11.07
CA TYR A 34 -8.66 14.30 -11.70
C TYR A 34 -8.25 13.04 -10.92
N PHE A 35 -7.24 13.14 -10.08
CA PHE A 35 -6.69 11.99 -9.37
C PHE A 35 -6.69 12.14 -7.85
N ASN A 36 -7.42 13.13 -7.35
CA ASN A 36 -7.55 13.38 -5.92
C ASN A 36 -6.21 13.56 -5.20
N GLY A 37 -5.20 14.04 -5.91
CA GLY A 37 -3.88 14.32 -5.36
C GLY A 37 -3.91 15.49 -4.39
N THR A 38 -3.04 15.49 -3.39
CA THR A 38 -2.77 16.62 -2.50
C THR A 38 -1.39 17.15 -2.77
N SER A 39 -1.20 18.48 -2.70
CA SER A 39 0.06 19.13 -3.01
C SER A 39 0.66 19.82 -1.77
N ASN A 40 1.98 19.78 -1.66
CA ASN A 40 2.70 20.66 -0.74
C ASN A 40 2.71 22.11 -1.26
N GLU A 41 3.27 23.01 -0.44
CA GLU A 41 3.61 24.37 -0.86
C GLU A 41 4.73 24.35 -1.92
N LYS A 42 4.71 25.34 -2.83
CA LYS A 42 5.73 25.45 -3.87
C LYS A 42 7.13 25.59 -3.28
N TYR A 43 8.02 24.71 -3.64
CA TYR A 43 9.43 24.88 -3.38
C TYR A 43 10.06 25.73 -4.49
N ILE A 44 10.81 26.78 -4.12
CA ILE A 44 11.49 27.67 -5.04
C ILE A 44 12.97 27.78 -4.67
N ASN A 45 13.85 27.54 -5.64
CA ASN A 45 15.29 27.80 -5.53
C ASN A 45 15.74 28.80 -6.60
N PRO A 46 15.76 30.11 -6.29
CA PRO A 46 16.09 31.16 -7.26
C PRO A 46 17.51 31.05 -7.83
N LYS A 47 18.47 30.53 -7.03
CA LYS A 47 19.86 30.35 -7.48
C LYS A 47 20.01 29.35 -8.60
N LYS A 48 19.10 28.37 -8.67
CA LYS A 48 19.09 27.31 -9.70
C LYS A 48 18.00 27.52 -10.75
N GLY A 49 17.16 28.54 -10.62
CA GLY A 49 15.98 28.73 -11.44
C GLY A 49 15.04 27.52 -11.37
N PHE A 50 14.94 26.89 -10.20
CA PHE A 50 14.26 25.62 -10.00
C PHE A 50 13.02 25.82 -9.13
N GLU A 51 11.91 25.20 -9.54
CA GLU A 51 10.66 25.17 -8.78
C GLU A 51 10.11 23.75 -8.79
N SER A 52 9.44 23.32 -7.71
CA SER A 52 8.76 22.03 -7.68
C SER A 52 7.56 21.99 -6.75
N TYR A 53 6.69 21.01 -7.05
CA TYR A 53 5.64 20.52 -6.17
C TYR A 53 5.76 19.02 -6.00
N PHE A 54 5.33 18.52 -4.84
CA PHE A 54 5.05 17.11 -4.64
C PHE A 54 3.53 16.90 -4.63
N ILE A 55 3.09 15.95 -5.43
CA ILE A 55 1.70 15.48 -5.41
C ILE A 55 1.68 14.14 -4.68
N TYR A 56 0.90 14.09 -3.61
CA TYR A 56 0.71 12.90 -2.78
C TYR A 56 -0.64 12.28 -3.09
N PHE A 57 -0.67 10.98 -3.17
CA PHE A 57 -1.88 10.16 -3.27
C PHE A 57 -2.06 9.43 -1.94
N ASP A 58 -3.22 8.81 -1.71
CA ASP A 58 -3.57 8.18 -0.43
C ASP A 58 -2.52 7.15 0.04
N ASP A 59 -1.92 6.40 -0.89
CA ASP A 59 -0.83 5.47 -0.63
C ASP A 59 0.11 5.40 -1.84
N GLY A 60 1.34 4.96 -1.62
CA GLY A 60 2.31 4.76 -2.69
C GLY A 60 3.36 5.86 -2.83
N ALA A 61 3.93 5.95 -4.04
CA ALA A 61 4.95 6.93 -4.38
C ALA A 61 4.33 8.29 -4.69
N ALA A 62 4.99 9.38 -4.27
CA ALA A 62 4.61 10.72 -4.69
C ALA A 62 5.04 11.00 -6.14
N LEU A 63 4.41 11.98 -6.77
CA LEU A 63 4.85 12.54 -8.04
C LEU A 63 5.48 13.91 -7.78
N GLU A 64 6.77 14.10 -8.11
CA GLU A 64 7.43 15.39 -8.05
C GLU A 64 7.34 16.08 -9.42
N LEU A 65 6.63 17.19 -9.46
CA LEU A 65 6.54 18.06 -10.64
C LEU A 65 7.64 19.11 -10.53
N MET A 66 8.52 19.17 -11.53
CA MET A 66 9.70 20.04 -11.50
C MET A 66 9.75 20.98 -12.69
N SER A 67 10.16 22.22 -12.47
CA SER A 67 10.46 23.18 -13.53
C SER A 67 11.83 23.81 -13.32
N ARG A 68 12.55 24.01 -14.43
CA ARG A 68 13.83 24.71 -14.44
C ARG A 68 14.06 25.37 -15.81
N THR A 69 14.76 26.48 -15.81
CA THR A 69 14.93 27.34 -17.00
C THR A 69 15.77 26.72 -18.14
N ASP A 70 16.57 25.69 -17.86
CA ASP A 70 17.45 25.01 -18.81
C ASP A 70 16.91 23.65 -19.29
N VAL A 71 15.70 23.29 -18.89
CA VAL A 71 15.02 22.07 -19.39
C VAL A 71 14.73 22.23 -20.88
N GLN A 72 14.96 21.17 -21.65
CA GLN A 72 14.72 21.18 -23.10
C GLN A 72 13.36 20.57 -23.39
N ASN A 73 12.60 21.25 -24.26
CA ASN A 73 11.33 20.73 -24.74
C ASN A 73 11.59 19.72 -25.87
N THR A 74 11.78 18.46 -25.51
CA THR A 74 11.87 17.37 -26.48
C THR A 74 10.55 16.60 -26.50
N PRO A 75 9.99 16.30 -27.69
CA PRO A 75 8.75 15.51 -27.78
C PRO A 75 8.88 14.17 -27.07
N ILE A 76 7.83 13.78 -26.34
CA ILE A 76 7.71 12.44 -25.77
C ILE A 76 7.36 11.47 -26.90
N GLU A 77 8.24 10.50 -27.16
CA GLU A 77 8.04 9.48 -28.18
C GLU A 77 7.61 8.16 -27.52
N GLU A 78 6.54 7.57 -28.03
CA GLU A 78 5.92 6.37 -27.43
C GLU A 78 6.87 5.16 -27.37
N ASN A 79 7.77 5.00 -28.31
CA ASN A 79 8.62 3.81 -28.44
C ASN A 79 10.09 4.08 -28.11
N LYS A 80 10.37 5.04 -27.23
CA LYS A 80 11.72 5.29 -26.69
C LYS A 80 12.03 4.42 -25.49
N LEU A 81 13.31 4.08 -25.34
CA LEU A 81 13.82 3.48 -24.11
C LEU A 81 13.65 4.46 -22.94
N GLY A 82 13.20 3.96 -21.81
CA GLY A 82 13.02 4.72 -20.57
C GLY A 82 11.66 4.49 -19.94
N LEU A 83 11.18 5.47 -19.19
CA LEU A 83 9.85 5.41 -18.57
C LEU A 83 8.79 5.60 -19.67
N THR A 84 7.98 4.56 -19.87
CA THR A 84 6.86 4.57 -20.85
C THR A 84 5.64 5.24 -20.29
N HIS A 85 5.27 4.90 -19.06
CA HIS A 85 4.11 5.41 -18.32
C HIS A 85 4.32 5.19 -16.82
N PHE A 86 3.47 5.77 -16.04
CA PHE A 86 3.23 5.37 -14.66
C PHE A 86 1.74 5.14 -14.47
N ALA A 87 1.39 4.26 -13.52
CA ALA A 87 0.01 3.87 -13.29
C ALA A 87 -0.51 4.39 -11.96
N LEU A 88 -1.77 4.83 -11.97
CA LEU A 88 -2.52 5.22 -10.78
C LEU A 88 -3.65 4.21 -10.56
N SER A 89 -3.70 3.62 -9.35
CA SER A 89 -4.68 2.61 -9.01
C SER A 89 -6.01 3.22 -8.61
N PHE A 90 -7.09 2.63 -9.13
CA PHE A 90 -8.48 2.98 -8.85
C PHE A 90 -9.16 1.90 -8.03
N GLN A 91 -10.23 2.25 -7.32
CA GLN A 91 -10.95 1.32 -6.46
C GLN A 91 -11.96 0.45 -7.20
N SER A 92 -12.40 0.87 -8.41
CA SER A 92 -13.37 0.15 -9.22
C SER A 92 -13.18 0.39 -10.72
N LYS A 93 -13.75 -0.51 -11.55
CA LYS A 93 -13.84 -0.29 -13.02
C LYS A 93 -14.63 0.96 -13.35
N GLU A 94 -15.68 1.21 -12.60
CA GLU A 94 -16.56 2.35 -12.75
C GLU A 94 -15.82 3.67 -12.54
N ASP A 95 -14.85 3.69 -11.62
CA ASP A 95 -14.00 4.85 -11.38
C ASP A 95 -13.05 5.11 -12.54
N VAL A 96 -12.42 4.07 -13.11
CA VAL A 96 -11.60 4.19 -14.32
C VAL A 96 -12.42 4.75 -15.47
N LEU A 97 -13.61 4.18 -15.72
CA LEU A 97 -14.52 4.64 -16.78
C LEU A 97 -14.92 6.09 -16.58
N ARG A 98 -15.37 6.45 -15.38
CA ARG A 98 -15.82 7.80 -15.05
C ARG A 98 -14.69 8.82 -15.24
N THR A 99 -13.51 8.54 -14.73
CA THR A 99 -12.36 9.46 -14.83
C THR A 99 -11.90 9.60 -16.28
N THR A 100 -11.85 8.50 -17.06
CA THR A 100 -11.51 8.53 -18.47
C THR A 100 -12.50 9.39 -19.27
N GLU A 101 -13.80 9.24 -19.04
CA GLU A 101 -14.83 10.00 -19.73
C GLU A 101 -14.83 11.46 -19.33
N GLN A 102 -14.59 11.78 -18.07
CA GLN A 102 -14.44 13.16 -17.60
C GLN A 102 -13.24 13.84 -18.29
N LEU A 103 -12.09 13.17 -18.36
CA LEU A 103 -10.90 13.68 -19.05
C LEU A 103 -11.16 13.90 -20.54
N ARG A 104 -11.86 12.96 -21.21
CA ARG A 104 -12.28 13.10 -22.62
C ARG A 104 -13.15 14.32 -22.81
N SER A 105 -14.16 14.50 -21.96
CA SER A 105 -15.08 15.64 -22.01
C SER A 105 -14.39 16.98 -21.79
N ASP A 106 -13.34 16.99 -20.96
CA ASP A 106 -12.53 18.17 -20.67
C ASP A 106 -11.42 18.40 -21.73
N GLY A 107 -11.38 17.58 -22.80
CA GLY A 107 -10.51 17.77 -23.98
C GLY A 107 -9.12 17.11 -23.89
N TYR A 108 -8.89 16.26 -22.89
CA TYR A 108 -7.63 15.52 -22.79
C TYR A 108 -7.61 14.30 -23.73
N THR A 109 -6.40 13.95 -24.17
CA THR A 109 -6.22 12.82 -25.11
C THR A 109 -6.30 11.49 -24.37
N ILE A 110 -7.18 10.62 -24.83
CA ILE A 110 -7.23 9.22 -24.40
C ILE A 110 -6.36 8.42 -25.37
N ALA A 111 -5.18 8.04 -24.91
CA ALA A 111 -4.18 7.30 -25.71
C ALA A 111 -4.45 5.78 -25.70
N GLY A 112 -5.23 5.28 -24.78
CA GLY A 112 -5.71 3.90 -24.71
C GLY A 112 -7.12 3.85 -24.14
N GLU A 113 -8.05 3.30 -24.93
CA GLU A 113 -9.45 3.14 -24.49
C GLU A 113 -9.56 2.16 -23.33
N PRO A 114 -10.58 2.33 -22.44
CA PRO A 114 -10.83 1.40 -21.35
C PRO A 114 -10.99 -0.05 -21.86
N ARG A 115 -10.17 -0.95 -21.32
CA ARG A 115 -10.16 -2.36 -21.69
C ARG A 115 -9.71 -3.24 -20.54
N THR A 116 -9.91 -4.54 -20.65
CA THR A 116 -9.22 -5.51 -19.81
C THR A 116 -7.97 -5.98 -20.54
N SER A 117 -6.80 -5.81 -19.89
CA SER A 117 -5.51 -6.27 -20.40
C SER A 117 -5.34 -7.79 -20.24
N GLY A 118 -4.34 -8.36 -20.94
CA GLY A 118 -4.07 -9.80 -20.92
C GLY A 118 -3.65 -10.34 -19.56
N ASP A 119 -3.15 -9.49 -18.66
CA ASP A 119 -2.74 -9.78 -17.28
C ASP A 119 -3.83 -9.48 -16.23
N GLY A 120 -5.05 -9.15 -16.71
CA GLY A 120 -6.27 -9.06 -15.89
C GLY A 120 -6.54 -7.70 -15.27
N TYR A 121 -5.79 -6.65 -15.63
CA TYR A 121 -6.13 -5.29 -15.24
C TYR A 121 -7.25 -4.72 -16.11
N PHE A 122 -8.13 -3.92 -15.52
CA PHE A 122 -8.99 -3.03 -16.26
C PHE A 122 -8.33 -1.67 -16.30
N GLU A 123 -8.02 -1.18 -17.49
CA GLU A 123 -7.12 -0.04 -17.66
C GLU A 123 -7.58 0.90 -18.77
N SER A 124 -7.19 2.17 -18.65
CA SER A 124 -7.17 3.14 -19.75
C SER A 124 -5.88 3.94 -19.69
N VAL A 125 -5.46 4.54 -20.79
CA VAL A 125 -4.28 5.41 -20.84
C VAL A 125 -4.69 6.80 -21.27
N ILE A 126 -4.34 7.79 -20.46
CA ILE A 126 -4.55 9.20 -20.81
C ILE A 126 -3.21 9.91 -20.99
N LEU A 127 -3.21 11.03 -21.69
CA LEU A 127 -2.08 11.95 -21.72
C LEU A 127 -2.35 13.11 -20.76
N ASP A 128 -1.38 13.37 -19.88
CA ASP A 128 -1.42 14.58 -19.07
C ASP A 128 -1.16 15.84 -19.92
N PRO A 129 -1.22 17.05 -19.37
CA PRO A 129 -0.98 18.27 -20.14
C PRO A 129 0.33 18.35 -20.90
N ASP A 130 1.38 17.66 -20.44
CA ASP A 130 2.69 17.61 -21.12
C ASP A 130 2.86 16.40 -22.05
N GLY A 131 1.85 15.53 -22.14
CA GLY A 131 1.85 14.34 -22.97
C GLY A 131 2.46 13.11 -22.30
N ASN A 132 2.72 13.15 -20.97
CA ASN A 132 3.11 11.95 -20.26
C ASN A 132 1.94 10.96 -20.23
N ARG A 133 2.27 9.69 -20.44
CA ARG A 133 1.27 8.61 -20.39
C ARG A 133 0.97 8.25 -18.94
N VAL A 134 -0.27 8.40 -18.55
CA VAL A 134 -0.78 8.02 -17.23
C VAL A 134 -1.78 6.90 -17.44
N GLU A 135 -1.52 5.77 -16.83
CA GLU A 135 -2.40 4.62 -16.88
C GLU A 135 -3.33 4.64 -15.67
N CYS A 136 -4.63 4.63 -15.93
CA CYS A 136 -5.67 4.49 -14.90
C CYS A 136 -5.97 3.01 -14.79
N VAL A 137 -5.57 2.36 -13.68
CA VAL A 137 -5.69 0.91 -13.55
C VAL A 137 -6.61 0.51 -12.42
N TYR A 138 -7.43 -0.49 -12.66
CA TYR A 138 -8.14 -1.25 -11.65
C TYR A 138 -7.86 -2.74 -11.86
N ARG A 139 -7.43 -3.39 -10.84
CA ARG A 139 -7.45 -4.84 -10.78
C ARG A 139 -8.46 -5.23 -9.72
N LYS A 140 -9.47 -6.01 -10.13
CA LYS A 140 -10.20 -6.76 -9.13
C LYS A 140 -9.14 -7.61 -8.45
N GLU A 141 -8.79 -7.26 -7.21
CA GLU A 141 -7.99 -8.18 -6.43
C GLU A 141 -8.70 -9.52 -6.55
N GLU A 142 -8.05 -10.47 -7.22
CA GLU A 142 -8.49 -11.85 -7.11
C GLU A 142 -8.51 -12.08 -5.62
N THR A 143 -9.67 -12.30 -5.09
CA THR A 143 -9.99 -12.35 -3.68
C THR A 143 -9.02 -13.24 -2.91
N GLY A 144 -7.83 -12.71 -2.70
CA GLY A 144 -6.85 -13.12 -1.72
C GLY A 144 -6.87 -12.19 -0.53
N ASN A 145 -7.62 -11.05 -0.63
CA ASN A 145 -7.82 -10.08 0.44
C ASN A 145 -9.27 -9.58 0.52
N GLU A 146 -10.28 -10.43 0.31
CA GLU A 146 -11.45 -10.23 1.17
C GLU A 146 -10.88 -10.31 2.60
N PRO A 147 -11.17 -9.32 3.46
CA PRO A 147 -10.76 -9.43 4.85
C PRO A 147 -11.19 -10.81 5.29
N ASP A 148 -10.23 -11.67 5.65
CA ASP A 148 -10.47 -13.06 5.99
C ASP A 148 -11.74 -13.15 6.81
N ALA A 149 -12.73 -13.91 6.34
CA ALA A 149 -14.04 -13.95 6.99
C ALA A 149 -13.87 -14.24 8.47
N PRO A 150 -14.53 -13.50 9.36
CA PRO A 150 -14.39 -13.74 10.79
C PRO A 150 -14.72 -15.19 11.14
N ILE A 151 -13.90 -15.80 11.96
CA ILE A 151 -14.09 -17.16 12.45
C ILE A 151 -14.54 -17.06 13.91
N GLU A 152 -15.71 -17.54 14.20
CA GLU A 152 -16.26 -17.54 15.56
C GLU A 152 -16.11 -18.90 16.22
N THR A 153 -15.70 -18.87 17.49
CA THR A 153 -15.75 -20.01 18.39
C THR A 153 -16.67 -19.67 19.58
N GLU A 154 -16.78 -20.55 20.55
CA GLU A 154 -17.57 -20.28 21.75
C GLU A 154 -17.11 -19.01 22.49
N ARG A 155 -15.80 -18.78 22.60
CA ARG A 155 -15.20 -17.70 23.41
C ARG A 155 -14.43 -16.65 22.59
N LEU A 156 -14.02 -16.98 21.37
CA LEU A 156 -13.12 -16.16 20.57
C LEU A 156 -13.80 -15.73 19.26
N LEU A 157 -13.43 -14.52 18.85
CA LEU A 157 -13.67 -14.01 17.50
C LEU A 157 -12.31 -13.78 16.86
N LEU A 158 -12.02 -14.54 15.78
CA LEU A 158 -10.88 -14.31 14.91
C LEU A 158 -11.36 -13.39 13.78
N ARG A 159 -10.79 -12.21 13.67
CA ARG A 159 -11.16 -11.21 12.68
C ARG A 159 -9.93 -10.53 12.07
N PRO A 160 -10.06 -9.88 10.91
CA PRO A 160 -8.99 -9.04 10.39
C PRO A 160 -8.55 -7.99 11.41
N PHE A 161 -7.26 -7.66 11.39
CA PHE A 161 -6.73 -6.57 12.18
C PHE A 161 -7.30 -5.22 11.73
N ARG A 162 -7.49 -4.30 12.69
CA ARG A 162 -7.99 -2.94 12.46
C ARG A 162 -6.95 -1.93 12.95
N LYS A 163 -6.94 -0.73 12.39
CA LYS A 163 -6.07 0.36 12.89
C LYS A 163 -6.33 0.67 14.38
N SER A 164 -7.57 0.49 14.83
CA SER A 164 -7.97 0.65 16.25
C SER A 164 -7.33 -0.36 17.20
N ASP A 165 -6.75 -1.45 16.70
CA ASP A 165 -6.10 -2.45 17.55
C ASP A 165 -4.69 -2.02 18.00
N ALA A 166 -4.17 -0.88 17.51
CA ALA A 166 -2.78 -0.47 17.67
C ALA A 166 -2.30 -0.40 19.13
N GLU A 167 -3.11 0.15 20.03
CA GLU A 167 -2.76 0.25 21.47
C GLU A 167 -2.70 -1.13 22.14
N ALA A 168 -3.71 -1.97 21.87
CA ALA A 168 -3.75 -3.32 22.41
C ALA A 168 -2.62 -4.19 21.80
N PHE A 169 -2.35 -4.03 20.52
CA PHE A 169 -1.24 -4.68 19.84
C PHE A 169 0.11 -4.28 20.41
N PHE A 170 0.34 -2.98 20.63
CA PHE A 170 1.55 -2.49 21.29
C PHE A 170 1.71 -3.08 22.68
N LYS A 171 0.64 -3.06 23.50
CA LYS A 171 0.66 -3.62 24.84
C LYS A 171 1.07 -5.09 24.87
N CYS A 172 0.63 -5.89 23.90
CA CYS A 172 1.06 -7.28 23.78
C CYS A 172 2.51 -7.40 23.28
N CYS A 173 2.85 -6.67 22.22
CA CYS A 173 4.13 -6.85 21.51
C CYS A 173 5.33 -6.21 22.21
N GLN A 174 5.14 -5.30 23.15
CA GLN A 174 6.21 -4.80 24.02
C GLN A 174 6.67 -5.84 25.07
N ASN A 175 5.87 -6.88 25.32
CA ASN A 175 6.21 -7.91 26.31
C ASN A 175 7.34 -8.82 25.77
N PRO A 176 8.52 -8.86 26.43
CA PRO A 176 9.65 -9.66 25.96
C PRO A 176 9.38 -11.17 25.97
N ASN A 177 8.47 -11.65 26.82
CA ASN A 177 8.11 -13.07 26.86
C ASN A 177 7.34 -13.50 25.58
N ILE A 178 6.54 -12.59 25.00
CA ILE A 178 5.84 -12.83 23.73
C ILE A 178 6.83 -12.73 22.57
N GLY A 179 7.55 -11.60 22.47
CA GLY A 179 8.45 -11.34 21.35
C GLY A 179 9.55 -12.39 21.20
N ASN A 180 10.23 -12.75 22.28
CA ASN A 180 11.31 -13.74 22.26
C ASN A 180 10.84 -15.12 21.82
N ASN A 181 9.63 -15.53 22.21
CA ASN A 181 9.05 -16.83 21.83
C ASN A 181 8.48 -16.82 20.41
N ALA A 182 7.98 -15.69 19.95
CA ALA A 182 7.40 -15.53 18.63
C ALA A 182 8.42 -15.08 17.55
N GLY A 183 9.66 -14.78 17.95
CA GLY A 183 10.79 -14.55 17.03
C GLY A 183 11.02 -13.10 16.61
N TRP A 184 10.48 -12.12 17.36
CA TRP A 184 10.76 -10.69 17.15
C TRP A 184 11.27 -9.98 18.40
N LYS A 185 11.85 -8.79 18.23
CA LYS A 185 12.20 -7.93 19.36
C LYS A 185 10.94 -7.26 19.91
N PRO A 186 10.83 -7.10 21.24
CA PRO A 186 9.76 -6.31 21.85
C PRO A 186 9.69 -4.93 21.19
N HIS A 187 8.47 -4.46 20.92
CA HIS A 187 8.25 -3.15 20.33
C HIS A 187 8.64 -2.04 21.30
N GLY A 188 9.38 -1.05 20.80
CA GLY A 188 9.88 0.04 21.62
C GLY A 188 8.93 1.22 21.76
N SER A 189 7.96 1.37 20.83
CA SER A 189 7.00 2.47 20.85
C SER A 189 5.66 2.09 20.19
N LEU A 190 4.65 2.92 20.44
CA LEU A 190 3.34 2.79 19.80
C LEU A 190 3.43 3.04 18.30
N GLU A 191 4.24 4.00 17.89
CA GLU A 191 4.47 4.34 16.46
C GLU A 191 5.07 3.17 15.70
N GLU A 192 6.06 2.48 16.28
CA GLU A 192 6.62 1.25 15.72
C GLU A 192 5.55 0.18 15.54
N SER A 193 4.71 0.00 16.58
CA SER A 193 3.61 -0.96 16.53
C SER A 193 2.57 -0.60 15.47
N GLN A 194 2.23 0.66 15.32
CA GLN A 194 1.30 1.13 14.28
C GLN A 194 1.82 0.85 12.87
N GLU A 195 3.12 1.09 12.64
CA GLU A 195 3.73 0.81 11.34
C GLU A 195 3.76 -0.69 11.03
N ILE A 196 4.13 -1.53 12.00
CA ILE A 196 4.14 -2.99 11.84
C ILE A 196 2.73 -3.52 11.66
N LEU A 197 1.76 -3.03 12.45
CA LEU A 197 0.36 -3.40 12.32
C LEU A 197 -0.17 -3.13 10.91
N ARG A 198 0.11 -1.94 10.37
CA ARG A 198 -0.31 -1.51 9.06
C ARG A 198 0.37 -2.30 7.94
N SER A 199 1.70 -2.43 8.00
CA SER A 199 2.52 -2.98 6.91
C SER A 199 2.55 -4.51 6.88
N VAL A 200 2.23 -5.20 7.98
CA VAL A 200 2.29 -6.66 8.08
C VAL A 200 0.92 -7.27 8.35
N PHE A 201 0.21 -6.80 9.37
CA PHE A 201 -0.99 -7.48 9.85
C PHE A 201 -2.28 -7.06 9.11
N ILE A 202 -2.38 -5.81 8.69
CA ILE A 202 -3.54 -5.31 7.93
C ILE A 202 -3.36 -5.55 6.44
N SER A 203 -2.13 -5.42 5.92
CA SER A 203 -1.85 -5.51 4.49
C SER A 203 -1.73 -6.93 3.93
N GLN A 204 -1.73 -7.96 4.78
CA GLN A 204 -1.58 -9.36 4.36
C GLN A 204 -2.81 -10.17 4.73
N SER A 205 -3.30 -10.99 3.79
CA SER A 205 -4.32 -12.01 4.05
C SER A 205 -3.75 -13.22 4.79
N GLY A 206 -4.63 -14.00 5.39
CA GLY A 206 -4.23 -15.19 6.15
C GLY A 206 -3.74 -14.88 7.55
N ILE A 207 -3.96 -13.68 8.08
CA ILE A 207 -3.60 -13.27 9.43
C ILE A 207 -4.81 -12.68 10.16
N TRP A 208 -5.19 -13.30 11.26
CA TRP A 208 -6.33 -12.89 12.08
C TRP A 208 -5.86 -12.36 13.44
N ALA A 209 -6.52 -11.31 13.90
CA ALA A 209 -6.53 -10.91 15.29
C ALA A 209 -7.37 -11.93 16.09
N ILE A 210 -6.83 -12.43 17.18
CA ILE A 210 -7.58 -13.24 18.13
C ILE A 210 -8.14 -12.29 19.18
N THR A 211 -9.46 -12.21 19.28
CA THR A 211 -10.15 -11.35 20.24
C THR A 211 -11.11 -12.15 21.11
N LEU A 212 -11.37 -11.64 22.31
CA LEU A 212 -12.43 -12.18 23.17
C LEU A 212 -13.79 -11.78 22.57
N LYS A 213 -14.73 -12.74 22.52
CA LYS A 213 -16.06 -12.49 21.91
C LYS A 213 -16.91 -11.51 22.73
N GLU A 214 -16.67 -11.42 24.03
CA GLU A 214 -17.44 -10.59 24.97
C GLU A 214 -17.18 -9.08 24.86
N ASP A 215 -15.94 -8.68 24.53
CA ASP A 215 -15.52 -7.27 24.51
C ASP A 215 -14.65 -6.91 23.30
N GLU A 216 -14.46 -7.82 22.35
CA GLU A 216 -13.58 -7.72 21.18
C GLU A 216 -12.12 -7.31 21.51
N ARG A 217 -11.69 -7.48 22.75
CA ARG A 217 -10.33 -7.15 23.18
C ARG A 217 -9.32 -8.07 22.51
N LEU A 218 -8.31 -7.49 21.86
CA LEU A 218 -7.20 -8.20 21.25
C LEU A 218 -6.38 -8.94 22.31
N ILE A 219 -6.25 -10.24 22.14
CA ILE A 219 -5.45 -11.11 23.02
C ILE A 219 -4.39 -11.90 22.26
N GLY A 220 -4.30 -11.78 20.95
CA GLY A 220 -3.31 -12.50 20.18
C GLY A 220 -3.50 -12.41 18.68
N SER A 221 -2.73 -13.22 17.96
CA SER A 221 -2.82 -13.39 16.52
C SER A 221 -2.57 -14.82 16.12
N VAL A 222 -3.22 -15.24 15.03
CA VAL A 222 -2.92 -16.47 14.31
C VAL A 222 -2.81 -16.17 12.83
N GLY A 223 -1.84 -16.79 12.14
CA GLY A 223 -1.65 -16.59 10.71
C GLY A 223 -1.25 -17.88 9.99
N ILE A 224 -1.75 -18.05 8.77
CA ILE A 224 -1.35 -19.07 7.82
C ILE A 224 -0.67 -18.34 6.66
N ILE A 225 0.65 -18.32 6.69
CA ILE A 225 1.46 -17.57 5.73
C ILE A 225 2.29 -18.51 4.85
N PRO A 226 2.77 -18.08 3.66
CA PRO A 226 3.71 -18.88 2.87
C PRO A 226 4.91 -19.31 3.71
N ASP A 227 5.30 -20.57 3.60
CA ASP A 227 6.48 -21.08 4.33
C ASP A 227 7.78 -20.65 3.62
N PRO A 228 8.54 -19.71 4.20
CA PRO A 228 9.75 -19.19 3.56
C PRO A 228 10.92 -20.19 3.55
N LYS A 229 10.79 -21.29 4.25
CA LYS A 229 11.85 -22.33 4.36
C LYS A 229 11.67 -23.44 3.33
N ARG A 230 10.56 -23.44 2.60
CA ARG A 230 10.27 -24.47 1.62
C ARG A 230 10.23 -23.89 0.21
N GLU A 231 10.83 -24.58 -0.74
CA GLU A 231 10.81 -24.22 -2.16
C GLU A 231 9.42 -24.42 -2.80
N ASN A 232 8.55 -25.20 -2.14
CA ASN A 232 7.19 -25.43 -2.62
C ASN A 232 6.30 -24.19 -2.39
N PRO A 233 5.82 -23.51 -3.44
CA PRO A 233 4.99 -22.30 -3.31
C PRO A 233 3.63 -22.56 -2.66
N GLN A 234 3.20 -23.81 -2.56
CA GLN A 234 1.97 -24.21 -1.87
C GLN A 234 2.17 -24.49 -0.37
N ALA A 235 3.42 -24.56 0.09
CA ALA A 235 3.70 -24.77 1.51
C ALA A 235 3.25 -23.56 2.34
N ARG A 236 2.59 -23.82 3.46
CA ARG A 236 2.13 -22.81 4.40
C ARG A 236 2.70 -23.08 5.79
N MET A 237 2.95 -22.01 6.52
CA MET A 237 3.38 -22.05 7.91
C MET A 237 2.27 -21.47 8.79
N LEU A 238 1.91 -22.18 9.84
CA LEU A 238 1.04 -21.69 10.88
C LEU A 238 1.88 -21.00 11.94
N GLY A 239 1.61 -19.72 12.20
CA GLY A 239 2.20 -18.96 13.28
C GLY A 239 1.11 -18.40 14.20
N TYR A 240 1.39 -18.30 15.49
CA TYR A 240 0.49 -17.66 16.44
C TYR A 240 1.24 -17.09 17.64
N TRP A 241 0.65 -16.12 18.28
CA TRP A 241 1.04 -15.63 19.60
C TRP A 241 -0.18 -15.23 20.42
N LEU A 242 -0.05 -15.26 21.74
CA LEU A 242 -1.09 -14.85 22.66
C LEU A 242 -0.51 -13.96 23.75
N ASP A 243 -1.33 -13.06 24.26
CA ASP A 243 -1.04 -12.30 25.48
C ASP A 243 -0.74 -13.25 26.64
N GLU A 244 0.26 -12.88 27.44
CA GLU A 244 0.75 -13.73 28.52
C GLU A 244 -0.34 -14.14 29.51
N SER A 245 -1.27 -13.24 29.82
CA SER A 245 -2.40 -13.53 30.72
C SER A 245 -3.37 -14.59 30.19
N HIS A 246 -3.33 -14.87 28.88
CA HIS A 246 -4.18 -15.86 28.19
C HIS A 246 -3.38 -17.09 27.73
N SER A 247 -2.07 -17.07 27.90
CA SER A 247 -1.14 -18.12 27.43
C SER A 247 -1.14 -19.39 28.32
N VAL A 248 -1.59 -19.29 29.57
CA VAL A 248 -1.52 -20.40 30.55
C VAL A 248 -2.53 -21.53 30.27
N SER A 249 -3.50 -21.27 29.40
CA SER A 249 -4.53 -22.26 29.03
C SER A 249 -4.06 -23.34 28.04
N TYR A 250 -2.81 -23.29 27.54
CA TYR A 250 -2.30 -24.19 26.49
C TYR A 250 -1.69 -25.50 26.98
N THR A 251 -1.63 -25.75 28.28
CA THR A 251 -1.01 -26.98 28.82
C THR A 251 -1.85 -28.24 28.50
N HIS A 252 -3.01 -28.13 27.90
CA HIS A 252 -3.91 -29.26 27.62
C HIS A 252 -4.17 -29.59 26.15
N LEU A 253 -3.47 -28.95 25.20
CA LEU A 253 -3.53 -29.34 23.80
C LEU A 253 -2.33 -30.19 23.38
N ARG A 254 -2.05 -31.26 24.13
CA ARG A 254 -1.31 -32.42 23.67
C ARG A 254 -2.30 -33.58 23.52
N ALA A 255 -2.70 -33.80 22.30
CA ALA A 255 -3.24 -35.07 21.86
C ALA A 255 -2.58 -35.42 20.54
#